data_c2d6c503c425dc63fdf2fa4b5407b81e
#
_entry.id   c2d6c503c425dc63fdf2fa4b5407b81e
#
_cell.length_a   1.000
_cell.length_b   1.000
_cell.length_c   1.000
_cell.angle_alpha   90.00
_cell.angle_beta   90.00
_cell.angle_gamma   90.00
#
_symmetry.space_group_name_H-M   'P 1'
#
loop_
_entity.id
_entity.type
_entity.pdbx_description
1 polymer ?
#
loop_
_entity_poly.entity_id
_entity_poly.type
_entity_poly.pdbx_seq_one_letter_code
_entity_poly.pdbx_strand_id
1 'polypeptide(L)'
;MHIKELDYKKYKGQKYQAEILSDRYLSIDPESEGFAIKWVMSEEPLRMMLNEDLLSDWLEDPVAYGAFEGDKLIGMVEGFLEKWNNRFRIANICVFDQANRRSGIGTKLMETILKAAEKSGARMVVLETQTFNFKAISFYKKHGFEIIGFDRYAYSNRGPEEHNMRLEMGKILES
;
A
#
# COMPACT_ATOMS: atom_id res chain seq x y z
N MET A 1 0.97 -22.15 6.14
CA MET A 1 1.26 -20.71 6.13
C MET A 1 0.92 -20.12 7.50
N HIS A 2 1.84 -19.30 8.07
CA HIS A 2 1.64 -18.60 9.33
C HIS A 2 2.14 -17.15 9.20
N ILE A 3 1.56 -16.24 10.00
CA ILE A 3 1.98 -14.84 10.10
C ILE A 3 2.74 -14.67 11.42
N LYS A 4 3.88 -13.99 11.38
CA LYS A 4 4.64 -13.61 12.59
C LYS A 4 5.26 -12.23 12.41
N GLU A 5 5.51 -11.57 13.53
CA GLU A 5 6.27 -10.32 13.57
C GLU A 5 7.70 -10.56 13.08
N LEU A 6 8.20 -9.64 12.27
CA LEU A 6 9.56 -9.69 11.74
C LEU A 6 10.54 -9.04 12.71
N ASP A 7 11.62 -9.74 13.03
CA ASP A 7 12.70 -9.19 13.82
C ASP A 7 13.40 -8.05 13.06
N TYR A 8 13.41 -6.86 13.64
CA TYR A 8 13.96 -5.66 13.00
C TYR A 8 15.41 -5.85 12.57
N LYS A 9 16.28 -6.41 13.44
CA LYS A 9 17.70 -6.55 13.15
C LYS A 9 17.97 -7.54 12.03
N LYS A 10 17.14 -8.59 11.93
CA LYS A 10 17.28 -9.64 10.92
C LYS A 10 16.80 -9.19 9.56
N TYR A 11 15.71 -8.42 9.48
CA TYR A 11 15.02 -8.13 8.22
C TYR A 11 15.25 -6.71 7.69
N LYS A 12 15.83 -5.80 8.49
CA LYS A 12 16.15 -4.44 8.06
C LYS A 12 17.02 -4.43 6.81
N GLY A 13 16.59 -3.69 5.80
CA GLY A 13 17.30 -3.53 4.54
C GLY A 13 17.22 -4.74 3.61
N GLN A 14 16.41 -5.76 3.94
CA GLN A 14 16.17 -6.86 3.00
C GLN A 14 15.42 -6.34 1.77
N LYS A 15 16.05 -6.48 0.59
CA LYS A 15 15.49 -6.02 -0.67
C LYS A 15 14.39 -6.93 -1.17
N TYR A 16 13.37 -6.33 -1.76
CA TYR A 16 12.33 -7.05 -2.49
C TYR A 16 11.87 -6.26 -3.71
N GLN A 17 11.25 -6.96 -4.64
CA GLN A 17 10.68 -6.37 -5.85
C GLN A 17 9.19 -6.67 -5.93
N ALA A 18 8.43 -5.70 -6.40
CA ALA A 18 7.02 -5.86 -6.68
C ALA A 18 6.68 -5.29 -8.05
N GLU A 19 5.98 -6.06 -8.86
CA GLU A 19 5.50 -5.62 -10.16
C GLU A 19 4.06 -5.12 -10.05
N ILE A 20 3.82 -3.91 -10.55
CA ILE A 20 2.50 -3.37 -10.81
C ILE A 20 2.21 -3.53 -12.29
N LEU A 21 1.12 -4.19 -12.62
CA LEU A 21 0.65 -4.35 -13.99
C LEU A 21 -0.86 -4.06 -14.02
N SER A 22 -1.28 -3.14 -14.87
CA SER A 22 -2.68 -2.72 -14.99
C SER A 22 -3.07 -2.43 -16.43
N ASP A 23 -4.33 -2.67 -16.75
CA ASP A 23 -4.98 -2.30 -18.00
C ASP A 23 -5.78 -0.99 -17.89
N ARG A 24 -5.74 -0.33 -16.73
CA ARG A 24 -6.52 0.87 -16.42
C ARG A 24 -5.87 1.75 -15.36
N TYR A 25 -6.33 2.97 -15.31
CA TYR A 25 -5.90 3.94 -14.32
C TYR A 25 -7.06 4.79 -13.82
N LEU A 26 -6.91 5.37 -12.65
CA LEU A 26 -7.82 6.35 -12.11
C LEU A 26 -7.41 7.73 -12.64
N SER A 27 -8.19 8.33 -13.52
CA SER A 27 -7.95 9.70 -13.95
C SER A 27 -8.41 10.68 -12.88
N ILE A 28 -7.66 11.77 -12.72
CA ILE A 28 -7.97 12.88 -11.82
C ILE A 28 -7.83 14.16 -12.64
N ASP A 29 -8.92 14.58 -13.23
CA ASP A 29 -8.95 15.67 -14.20
C ASP A 29 -9.50 16.95 -13.55
N PRO A 30 -8.81 18.09 -13.66
CA PRO A 30 -9.30 19.36 -13.16
C PRO A 30 -10.62 19.75 -13.86
N GLU A 31 -11.54 20.27 -13.06
CA GLU A 31 -12.77 20.92 -13.51
C GLU A 31 -12.83 22.34 -12.93
N SER A 32 -13.88 23.12 -13.28
CA SER A 32 -14.00 24.53 -12.85
C SER A 32 -13.96 24.71 -11.33
N GLU A 33 -14.52 23.79 -10.55
CA GLU A 33 -14.62 23.86 -9.08
C GLU A 33 -14.18 22.55 -8.42
N GLY A 34 -13.20 21.86 -8.96
CA GLY A 34 -12.72 20.61 -8.37
C GLY A 34 -12.07 19.67 -9.34
N PHE A 35 -12.35 18.39 -9.16
CA PHE A 35 -11.77 17.32 -9.97
C PHE A 35 -12.81 16.24 -10.29
N ALA A 36 -12.79 15.76 -11.52
CA ALA A 36 -13.46 14.52 -11.89
C ALA A 36 -12.51 13.35 -11.68
N ILE A 37 -12.96 12.33 -10.95
CA ILE A 37 -12.19 11.13 -10.67
C ILE A 37 -12.93 9.93 -11.25
N LYS A 38 -12.32 9.23 -12.20
CA LYS A 38 -12.95 8.07 -12.87
C LYS A 38 -11.92 7.06 -13.37
N TRP A 39 -12.34 5.81 -13.45
CA TRP A 39 -11.55 4.77 -14.11
C TRP A 39 -11.58 4.94 -15.63
N VAL A 40 -10.39 4.81 -16.22
CA VAL A 40 -10.19 4.87 -17.68
C VAL A 40 -9.38 3.63 -18.08
N MET A 41 -9.82 2.95 -19.15
CA MET A 41 -9.03 1.86 -19.74
C MET A 41 -7.83 2.44 -20.47
N SER A 42 -6.66 1.86 -20.24
CA SER A 42 -5.44 2.25 -20.94
C SER A 42 -5.37 1.57 -22.31
N GLU A 43 -4.91 2.30 -23.32
CA GLU A 43 -4.68 1.72 -24.65
C GLU A 43 -3.54 0.70 -24.62
N GLU A 44 -2.50 0.98 -23.83
CA GLU A 44 -1.35 0.10 -23.62
C GLU A 44 -1.27 -0.36 -22.14
N PRO A 45 -0.73 -1.57 -21.86
CA PRO A 45 -0.53 -2.02 -20.51
C PRO A 45 0.39 -1.07 -19.72
N LEU A 46 -0.05 -0.68 -18.53
CA LEU A 46 0.74 0.11 -17.60
C LEU A 46 1.55 -0.82 -16.71
N ARG A 47 2.86 -0.61 -16.64
CA ARG A 47 3.78 -1.47 -15.90
C ARG A 47 4.80 -0.66 -15.12
N MET A 48 5.02 -1.04 -13.86
CA MET A 48 6.08 -0.50 -13.01
C MET A 48 6.70 -1.60 -12.16
N MET A 49 8.02 -1.54 -12.00
CA MET A 49 8.73 -2.37 -11.04
C MET A 49 9.13 -1.52 -9.84
N LEU A 50 8.62 -1.87 -8.67
CA LEU A 50 9.06 -1.30 -7.40
C LEU A 50 10.25 -2.09 -6.89
N ASN A 51 11.28 -1.37 -6.43
CA ASN A 51 12.46 -1.93 -5.77
C ASN A 51 12.54 -1.27 -4.39
N GLU A 52 12.23 -2.02 -3.36
CA GLU A 52 12.05 -1.52 -2.01
C GLU A 52 12.90 -2.29 -1.00
N ASP A 53 13.16 -1.67 0.13
CA ASP A 53 13.86 -2.27 1.26
C ASP A 53 12.88 -2.41 2.44
N LEU A 54 12.83 -3.60 3.04
CA LEU A 54 12.10 -3.85 4.28
C LEU A 54 12.68 -3.01 5.43
N LEU A 55 11.81 -2.45 6.25
CA LEU A 55 12.18 -1.70 7.46
C LEU A 55 13.20 -0.59 7.16
N SER A 56 12.92 0.18 6.12
CA SER A 56 13.78 1.29 5.66
C SER A 56 13.99 2.35 6.75
N ASP A 57 15.11 3.07 6.69
CA ASP A 57 15.52 4.04 7.71
C ASP A 57 14.57 5.24 7.91
N TRP A 58 13.72 5.53 6.92
CA TRP A 58 12.73 6.60 7.03
C TRP A 58 11.49 6.24 7.88
N LEU A 59 11.32 4.97 8.24
CA LEU A 59 10.21 4.51 9.08
C LEU A 59 10.53 4.78 10.56
N GLU A 60 9.67 5.49 11.26
CA GLU A 60 9.81 5.78 12.69
C GLU A 60 9.17 4.68 13.54
N ASP A 61 9.98 3.96 14.32
CA ASP A 61 9.51 2.87 15.18
C ASP A 61 8.56 1.87 14.47
N PRO A 62 8.94 1.30 13.31
CA PRO A 62 8.04 0.49 12.51
C PRO A 62 7.75 -0.86 13.16
N VAL A 63 6.55 -1.37 12.84
CA VAL A 63 6.20 -2.78 13.03
C VAL A 63 6.08 -3.46 11.68
N ALA A 64 6.53 -4.69 11.57
CA ALA A 64 6.45 -5.47 10.34
C ALA A 64 6.01 -6.91 10.63
N TYR A 65 5.20 -7.46 9.75
CA TYR A 65 4.75 -8.86 9.83
C TYR A 65 5.04 -9.57 8.52
N GLY A 66 5.52 -10.79 8.61
CA GLY A 66 5.80 -11.66 7.49
C GLY A 66 4.85 -12.84 7.42
N ALA A 67 4.44 -13.19 6.21
CA ALA A 67 3.79 -14.45 5.91
C ALA A 67 4.83 -15.48 5.51
N PHE A 68 4.78 -16.66 6.12
CA PHE A 68 5.75 -17.74 5.90
C PHE A 68 5.10 -19.02 5.44
N GLU A 69 5.77 -19.69 4.51
CA GLU A 69 5.52 -21.09 4.15
C GLU A 69 6.78 -21.90 4.51
N GLY A 70 6.67 -22.73 5.56
CA GLY A 70 7.87 -23.22 6.23
C GLY A 70 8.73 -22.06 6.74
N ASP A 71 10.00 -22.01 6.35
CA ASP A 71 10.93 -20.91 6.68
C ASP A 71 11.03 -19.83 5.59
N LYS A 72 10.33 -20.01 4.47
CA LYS A 72 10.35 -19.05 3.36
C LYS A 72 9.40 -17.90 3.63
N LEU A 73 9.91 -16.66 3.60
CA LEU A 73 9.11 -15.44 3.60
C LEU A 73 8.44 -15.28 2.23
N ILE A 74 7.11 -15.30 2.18
CA ILE A 74 6.30 -15.23 0.95
C ILE A 74 5.50 -13.95 0.80
N GLY A 75 5.49 -13.11 1.81
CA GLY A 75 4.84 -11.81 1.79
C GLY A 75 5.08 -11.05 3.09
N MET A 76 4.82 -9.76 3.08
CA MET A 76 5.04 -8.91 4.23
C MET A 76 4.09 -7.70 4.25
N VAL A 77 3.96 -7.12 5.43
CA VAL A 77 3.34 -5.82 5.66
C VAL A 77 4.14 -5.08 6.72
N GLU A 78 4.32 -3.78 6.54
CA GLU A 78 4.97 -2.92 7.51
C GLU A 78 4.28 -1.57 7.63
N GLY A 79 4.39 -0.96 8.79
CA GLY A 79 3.78 0.33 9.05
C GLY A 79 4.28 0.95 10.35
N PHE A 80 3.85 2.17 10.60
CA PHE A 80 4.26 2.95 11.77
C PHE A 80 3.20 3.98 12.16
N LEU A 81 3.27 4.45 13.41
CA LEU A 81 2.39 5.50 13.91
C LEU A 81 2.95 6.89 13.54
N GLU A 82 2.21 7.65 12.74
CA GLU A 82 2.47 9.09 12.54
C GLU A 82 2.02 9.84 13.79
N LYS A 83 2.96 10.14 14.70
CA LYS A 83 2.66 10.70 16.04
C LYS A 83 1.99 12.07 16.01
N TRP A 84 2.35 12.92 15.02
CA TRP A 84 1.88 14.29 14.94
C TRP A 84 0.36 14.42 14.67
N ASN A 85 -0.25 13.43 13.99
CA ASN A 85 -1.67 13.44 13.63
C ASN A 85 -2.42 12.19 14.12
N ASN A 86 -1.73 11.31 14.84
CA ASN A 86 -2.24 10.05 15.37
C ASN A 86 -2.88 9.14 14.30
N ARG A 87 -2.21 9.00 13.15
CA ARG A 87 -2.59 8.05 12.09
C ARG A 87 -1.58 6.92 12.02
N PHE A 88 -2.04 5.71 11.75
CA PHE A 88 -1.15 4.60 11.46
C PHE A 88 -0.95 4.50 9.95
N ARG A 89 0.30 4.63 9.49
CA ARG A 89 0.63 4.50 8.07
C ARG A 89 1.08 3.08 7.75
N ILE A 90 0.38 2.41 6.85
CA ILE A 90 0.90 1.21 6.18
C ILE A 90 1.88 1.71 5.11
N ALA A 91 3.17 1.44 5.32
CA ALA A 91 4.22 1.85 4.40
C ALA A 91 4.26 0.93 3.19
N ASN A 92 4.25 -0.39 3.43
CA ASN A 92 4.29 -1.39 2.38
C ASN A 92 3.43 -2.61 2.76
N ILE A 93 2.80 -3.21 1.76
CA ILE A 93 2.17 -4.53 1.83
C ILE A 93 2.43 -5.25 0.50
N CYS A 94 3.04 -6.42 0.56
CA CYS A 94 3.43 -7.16 -0.63
C CYS A 94 3.33 -8.67 -0.44
N VAL A 95 2.82 -9.37 -1.46
CA VAL A 95 2.94 -10.82 -1.62
C VAL A 95 3.92 -11.05 -2.76
N PHE A 96 5.06 -11.70 -2.47
CA PHE A 96 6.22 -11.73 -3.37
C PHE A 96 6.02 -12.61 -4.60
N ASP A 97 5.28 -13.71 -4.46
CA ASP A 97 5.03 -14.63 -5.56
C ASP A 97 3.63 -14.44 -6.13
N GLN A 98 3.54 -14.28 -7.45
CA GLN A 98 2.24 -14.15 -8.14
C GLN A 98 1.35 -15.38 -7.96
N ALA A 99 1.91 -16.58 -7.87
CA ALA A 99 1.17 -17.80 -7.60
C ALA A 99 0.45 -17.76 -6.24
N ASN A 100 1.00 -17.05 -5.28
CA ASN A 100 0.47 -16.90 -3.93
C ASN A 100 -0.51 -15.73 -3.75
N ARG A 101 -0.65 -14.84 -4.73
CA ARG A 101 -1.50 -13.62 -4.60
C ARG A 101 -2.99 -13.89 -4.43
N ARG A 102 -3.48 -15.08 -4.77
CA ARG A 102 -4.91 -15.46 -4.63
C ARG A 102 -5.19 -16.38 -3.44
N SER A 103 -4.20 -16.69 -2.63
CA SER A 103 -4.31 -17.61 -1.47
C SER A 103 -4.79 -16.96 -0.17
N GLY A 104 -5.21 -15.69 -0.20
CA GLY A 104 -5.65 -14.95 1.00
C GLY A 104 -4.52 -14.41 1.87
N ILE A 105 -3.26 -14.53 1.45
CA ILE A 105 -2.09 -14.03 2.20
C ILE A 105 -2.18 -12.52 2.43
N GLY A 106 -2.47 -11.76 1.39
CA GLY A 106 -2.63 -10.29 1.50
C GLY A 106 -3.70 -9.90 2.52
N THR A 107 -4.84 -10.60 2.52
CA THR A 107 -5.93 -10.37 3.49
C THR A 107 -5.46 -10.62 4.91
N LYS A 108 -4.76 -11.71 5.18
CA LYS A 108 -4.24 -12.01 6.53
C LYS A 108 -3.17 -11.01 6.98
N LEU A 109 -2.31 -10.56 6.08
CA LEU A 109 -1.34 -9.49 6.37
C LEU A 109 -2.07 -8.18 6.69
N MET A 110 -3.07 -7.80 5.89
CA MET A 110 -3.88 -6.61 6.15
C MET A 110 -4.61 -6.68 7.50
N GLU A 111 -5.28 -7.78 7.79
CA GLU A 111 -5.94 -7.98 9.09
C GLU A 111 -4.96 -7.89 10.27
N THR A 112 -3.74 -8.39 10.09
CA THR A 112 -2.72 -8.35 11.14
C THR A 112 -2.24 -6.93 11.40
N ILE A 113 -1.95 -6.15 10.35
CA ILE A 113 -1.48 -4.77 10.53
C ILE A 113 -2.60 -3.85 11.03
N LEU A 114 -3.86 -4.09 10.65
CA LEU A 114 -5.01 -3.34 11.17
C LEU A 114 -5.15 -3.54 12.69
N LYS A 115 -4.98 -4.76 13.20
CA LYS A 115 -4.95 -5.03 14.65
C LYS A 115 -3.79 -4.33 15.35
N ALA A 116 -2.63 -4.22 14.72
CA ALA A 116 -1.51 -3.47 15.26
C ALA A 116 -1.82 -1.96 15.32
N ALA A 117 -2.46 -1.42 14.28
CA ALA A 117 -2.91 -0.04 14.25
C ALA A 117 -3.94 0.26 15.36
N GLU A 118 -4.93 -0.60 15.56
CA GLU A 118 -5.90 -0.49 16.66
C GLU A 118 -5.20 -0.46 18.03
N LYS A 119 -4.26 -1.39 18.26
CA LYS A 119 -3.48 -1.47 19.51
C LYS A 119 -2.61 -0.24 19.75
N SER A 120 -2.17 0.44 18.70
CA SER A 120 -1.38 1.67 18.83
C SER A 120 -2.19 2.88 19.29
N GLY A 121 -3.52 2.78 19.31
CA GLY A 121 -4.43 3.88 19.61
C GLY A 121 -4.56 4.89 18.48
N ALA A 122 -4.17 4.53 17.26
CA ALA A 122 -4.36 5.38 16.09
C ALA A 122 -5.84 5.63 15.82
N ARG A 123 -6.20 6.85 15.39
CA ARG A 123 -7.58 7.22 15.04
C ARG A 123 -7.99 6.71 13.65
N MET A 124 -7.03 6.46 12.77
CA MET A 124 -7.26 5.92 11.42
C MET A 124 -6.01 5.28 10.86
N VAL A 125 -6.18 4.45 9.85
CA VAL A 125 -5.09 3.88 9.06
C VAL A 125 -5.06 4.56 7.69
N VAL A 126 -3.86 4.90 7.22
CA VAL A 126 -3.63 5.53 5.92
C VAL A 126 -2.58 4.76 5.12
N LEU A 127 -2.66 4.87 3.83
CA LEU A 127 -1.65 4.33 2.90
C LEU A 127 -1.66 5.15 1.61
N GLU A 128 -0.60 5.01 0.81
CA GLU A 128 -0.54 5.58 -0.52
C GLU A 128 -0.37 4.50 -1.58
N THR A 129 -0.81 4.78 -2.79
CA THR A 129 -0.58 3.95 -3.97
C THR A 129 -0.64 4.79 -5.24
N GLN A 130 -0.21 4.21 -6.35
CA GLN A 130 -0.26 4.85 -7.66
C GLN A 130 -1.68 4.76 -8.24
N THR A 131 -2.12 5.80 -8.96
CA THR A 131 -3.46 5.86 -9.57
C THR A 131 -3.73 4.74 -10.57
N PHE A 132 -2.71 4.14 -11.16
CA PHE A 132 -2.89 2.98 -12.06
C PHE A 132 -2.82 1.62 -11.35
N ASN A 133 -2.55 1.56 -10.05
CA ASN A 133 -2.48 0.30 -9.32
C ASN A 133 -3.88 -0.23 -8.97
N PHE A 134 -4.64 -0.59 -10.01
CA PHE A 134 -6.03 -1.02 -9.88
C PHE A 134 -6.23 -2.18 -8.89
N LYS A 135 -5.32 -3.15 -8.93
CA LYS A 135 -5.39 -4.33 -8.04
C LYS A 135 -5.25 -3.94 -6.57
N ALA A 136 -4.29 -3.06 -6.26
CA ALA A 136 -4.09 -2.58 -4.90
C ALA A 136 -5.26 -1.71 -4.43
N ILE A 137 -5.72 -0.76 -5.25
CA ILE A 137 -6.86 0.11 -4.92
C ILE A 137 -8.11 -0.73 -4.64
N SER A 138 -8.38 -1.74 -5.48
CA SER A 138 -9.51 -2.65 -5.29
C SER A 138 -9.37 -3.49 -4.03
N PHE A 139 -8.16 -3.95 -3.72
CA PHE A 139 -7.85 -4.67 -2.49
C PHE A 139 -8.08 -3.80 -1.25
N TYR A 140 -7.59 -2.57 -1.24
CA TYR A 140 -7.78 -1.64 -0.12
C TYR A 140 -9.26 -1.29 0.09
N LYS A 141 -10.01 -1.04 -0.98
CA LYS A 141 -11.46 -0.80 -0.89
C LYS A 141 -12.21 -1.97 -0.24
N LYS A 142 -11.86 -3.23 -0.56
CA LYS A 142 -12.43 -4.41 0.08
C LYS A 142 -12.16 -4.48 1.59
N HIS A 143 -11.09 -3.84 2.06
CA HIS A 143 -10.74 -3.75 3.48
C HIS A 143 -11.28 -2.49 4.16
N GLY A 144 -12.15 -1.73 3.48
CA GLY A 144 -12.83 -0.56 4.03
C GLY A 144 -12.03 0.73 3.94
N PHE A 145 -11.02 0.79 3.07
CA PHE A 145 -10.32 2.04 2.76
C PHE A 145 -11.08 2.84 1.71
N GLU A 146 -11.09 4.15 1.87
CA GLU A 146 -11.65 5.11 0.94
C GLU A 146 -10.56 6.05 0.43
N ILE A 147 -10.78 6.68 -0.73
CA ILE A 147 -9.90 7.74 -1.23
C ILE A 147 -10.07 8.96 -0.34
N ILE A 148 -8.97 9.46 0.23
CA ILE A 148 -8.96 10.63 1.10
C ILE A 148 -8.18 11.81 0.55
N GLY A 149 -7.41 11.61 -0.51
CA GLY A 149 -6.64 12.66 -1.15
C GLY A 149 -5.79 12.16 -2.29
N PHE A 150 -5.12 13.09 -2.96
CA PHE A 150 -4.22 12.79 -4.06
C PHE A 150 -3.22 13.93 -4.28
N ASP A 151 -2.12 13.60 -4.94
CA ASP A 151 -1.17 14.58 -5.48
C ASP A 151 -0.83 14.19 -6.92
N ARG A 152 -1.17 15.06 -7.86
CA ARG A 152 -0.98 14.83 -9.30
C ARG A 152 0.47 14.84 -9.73
N TYR A 153 1.37 15.43 -8.93
CA TYR A 153 2.77 15.66 -9.26
C TYR A 153 3.76 15.11 -8.23
N ALA A 154 3.30 14.22 -7.33
CA ALA A 154 4.13 13.68 -6.27
C ALA A 154 5.36 12.91 -6.78
N TYR A 155 5.23 12.20 -7.90
CA TYR A 155 6.29 11.34 -8.43
C TYR A 155 7.06 11.98 -9.59
N SER A 156 6.40 12.80 -10.40
CA SER A 156 7.02 13.53 -11.51
C SER A 156 6.17 14.73 -11.94
N ASN A 157 6.77 15.65 -12.71
CA ASN A 157 6.04 16.77 -13.33
C ASN A 157 5.09 16.31 -14.45
N ARG A 158 5.07 15.03 -14.78
CA ARG A 158 4.25 14.42 -15.82
C ARG A 158 3.27 13.37 -15.28
N GLY A 159 3.02 13.37 -13.98
CA GLY A 159 2.15 12.38 -13.34
C GLY A 159 0.82 12.13 -14.05
N PRO A 160 0.04 13.17 -14.44
CA PRO A 160 -1.19 12.99 -15.20
C PRO A 160 -1.01 12.32 -16.58
N GLU A 161 0.03 12.71 -17.34
CA GLU A 161 0.33 12.14 -18.65
C GLU A 161 0.83 10.69 -18.56
N GLU A 162 1.57 10.38 -17.51
CA GLU A 162 2.11 9.05 -17.22
C GLU A 162 1.08 8.14 -16.54
N HIS A 163 -0.11 8.66 -16.22
CA HIS A 163 -1.16 7.98 -15.45
C HIS A 163 -0.69 7.51 -14.07
N ASN A 164 0.35 8.14 -13.56
CA ASN A 164 1.06 7.78 -12.34
C ASN A 164 1.05 8.94 -11.33
N MET A 165 -0.06 9.11 -10.68
CA MET A 165 -0.25 10.09 -9.61
C MET A 165 -0.31 9.38 -8.25
N ARG A 166 -0.02 10.11 -7.17
CA ARG A 166 -0.15 9.61 -5.81
C ARG A 166 -1.62 9.66 -5.39
N LEU A 167 -2.11 8.53 -4.90
CA LEU A 167 -3.43 8.40 -4.30
C LEU A 167 -3.26 8.08 -2.81
N GLU A 168 -3.88 8.87 -1.96
CA GLU A 168 -4.00 8.58 -0.52
C GLU A 168 -5.31 7.88 -0.25
N MET A 169 -5.25 6.78 0.51
CA MET A 169 -6.43 6.06 0.97
C MET A 169 -6.40 5.95 2.48
N GLY A 170 -7.57 5.96 3.11
CA GLY A 170 -7.69 5.92 4.55
C GLY A 170 -8.89 5.12 5.03
N LYS A 171 -8.76 4.58 6.24
CA LYS A 171 -9.79 3.87 6.97
C LYS A 171 -9.85 4.41 8.39
N ILE A 172 -11.00 4.96 8.79
CA ILE A 172 -11.24 5.36 10.18
C ILE A 172 -11.35 4.09 11.03
N LEU A 173 -10.66 4.08 12.17
CA LEU A 173 -10.81 3.03 13.17
C LEU A 173 -11.93 3.42 14.12
N GLU A 174 -12.83 2.48 14.39
CA GLU A 174 -13.87 2.68 15.41
C GLU A 174 -13.19 2.69 16.79
N SER A 175 -13.49 3.71 17.55
CA SER A 175 -13.02 3.88 18.93
C SER A 175 -13.82 3.00 19.90
#